data_41ce67acfd28ad6f4e13b7028a7ab6cb
#
_entry.id   41ce67acfd28ad6f4e13b7028a7ab6cb
#
_cell.length_a   1.000
_cell.length_b   1.000
_cell.length_c   1.000
_cell.angle_alpha   90.00
_cell.angle_beta   90.00
_cell.angle_gamma   90.00
#
_symmetry.space_group_name_H-M   'P 1'
#
loop_
_entity.id
_entity.type
_entity.pdbx_description
1 polymer ?
#
loop_
_entity_poly.entity_id
_entity_poly.type
_entity_poly.pdbx_seq_one_letter_code
_entity_poly.pdbx_strand_id
1 'polypeptide(L)'
;MSKKKSAKKAKTRSLPLMITILSALVIAFFLCGFIGGRIYYDRRCPNFSDKAEIYVYPNMNISDVMEEIVSKDIVKKRGSLKRALRQEGLLSGEDKPGENALKPGHYTITSDNSSMYVARMLRNGWQTPVKMVLSGSMRHKSVIARKISRQMMMDSLTVMNALRDSALLSKYGFTSENVFALFMPDTYQVYWTDSINVILDKQKAAYDSFWTEDNVKKAKAQGLTKMEVSTLASIVRCESNHIPEYPLIAGVYLNRLHQGMKLQADPTIAYCYEFTLNRILRKHLKYDSPYNTYMYAGLPPAPICVPGKDAMEAVLNPQGGKDLFFCASPDFNGTHLFAATYSDHLKNARAFQKALTAKLKAQQQQQKQ
;
A
#
# COMPACT_ATOMS: atom_id res chain seq x y z
N MET A 1 60.09 63.96 -68.61
CA MET A 1 59.47 64.75 -67.61
C MET A 1 58.46 63.95 -66.85
N SER A 2 58.74 63.72 -65.77
CA SER A 2 58.35 63.26 -64.49
C SER A 2 56.84 62.91 -64.31
N LYS A 3 56.57 61.65 -63.90
CA LYS A 3 55.49 61.22 -63.00
C LYS A 3 55.89 59.96 -62.25
N LYS A 4 56.43 60.08 -61.07
CA LYS A 4 56.52 59.04 -60.09
C LYS A 4 56.07 59.61 -58.75
N LYS A 5 54.86 59.22 -58.26
CA LYS A 5 54.55 59.10 -56.83
C LYS A 5 53.08 58.72 -56.67
N SER A 6 52.75 57.53 -56.39
CA SER A 6 51.68 57.16 -55.48
C SER A 6 51.51 55.63 -55.44
N ALA A 7 52.23 54.94 -54.59
CA ALA A 7 51.93 53.55 -54.25
C ALA A 7 52.62 53.13 -52.93
N LYS A 8 52.26 53.71 -51.83
CA LYS A 8 52.68 53.23 -50.49
C LYS A 8 51.85 53.74 -49.35
N LYS A 9 50.54 53.48 -49.29
CA LYS A 9 49.75 53.81 -48.10
C LYS A 9 48.58 52.83 -47.82
N ALA A 10 48.55 51.64 -48.42
CA ALA A 10 47.41 50.69 -48.22
C ALA A 10 47.73 49.46 -47.36
N LYS A 11 48.92 49.32 -46.83
CA LYS A 11 49.38 48.02 -46.22
C LYS A 11 49.42 48.04 -44.65
N THR A 12 49.16 49.12 -43.97
CA THR A 12 49.31 49.19 -42.51
C THR A 12 47.99 49.24 -41.72
N ARG A 13 46.84 49.27 -42.38
CA ARG A 13 45.54 49.26 -41.70
C ARG A 13 44.90 47.87 -41.56
N SER A 14 45.37 46.85 -42.26
CA SER A 14 44.75 45.51 -42.25
C SER A 14 45.28 44.62 -41.11
N LEU A 15 46.50 44.81 -40.65
CA LEU A 15 47.11 43.96 -39.61
C LEU A 15 46.41 44.06 -38.23
N PRO A 16 46.09 45.27 -37.67
CA PRO A 16 45.37 45.33 -36.40
C PRO A 16 43.93 44.80 -36.54
N LEU A 17 43.28 44.97 -37.67
CA LEU A 17 41.96 44.40 -37.94
C LEU A 17 41.99 42.86 -37.99
N MET A 18 42.97 42.26 -38.62
CA MET A 18 43.16 40.82 -38.64
C MET A 18 43.39 40.24 -37.23
N ILE A 19 44.19 40.90 -36.40
CA ILE A 19 44.45 40.47 -35.03
C ILE A 19 43.17 40.54 -34.18
N THR A 20 42.38 41.61 -34.31
CA THR A 20 41.06 41.71 -33.59
C THR A 20 40.08 40.65 -34.05
N ILE A 21 39.98 40.35 -35.34
CA ILE A 21 39.13 39.26 -35.83
C ILE A 21 39.59 37.91 -35.32
N LEU A 22 40.88 37.64 -35.35
CA LEU A 22 41.43 36.36 -34.87
C LEU A 22 41.21 36.18 -33.37
N SER A 23 41.47 37.23 -32.59
CA SER A 23 41.16 37.18 -31.12
C SER A 23 39.67 36.97 -30.81
N ALA A 24 38.78 37.64 -31.57
CA ALA A 24 37.34 37.41 -31.45
C ALA A 24 36.93 36.01 -31.80
N LEU A 25 37.49 35.40 -32.85
CA LEU A 25 37.28 33.99 -33.23
C LEU A 25 37.78 33.02 -32.15
N VAL A 26 38.91 33.26 -31.55
CA VAL A 26 39.46 32.46 -30.45
C VAL A 26 38.58 32.54 -29.23
N ILE A 27 38.13 33.76 -28.84
CA ILE A 27 37.18 33.96 -27.72
C ILE A 27 35.86 33.23 -28.00
N ALA A 28 35.33 33.36 -29.24
CA ALA A 28 34.08 32.67 -29.64
C ALA A 28 34.24 31.14 -29.57
N PHE A 29 35.36 30.59 -30.00
CA PHE A 29 35.68 29.15 -29.91
C PHE A 29 35.68 28.65 -28.46
N PHE A 30 36.36 29.37 -27.55
CA PHE A 30 36.35 29.00 -26.12
C PHE A 30 34.99 29.17 -25.48
N LEU A 31 34.23 30.20 -25.84
CA LEU A 31 32.85 30.41 -25.39
C LEU A 31 31.92 29.27 -25.86
N CYS A 32 32.01 28.87 -27.14
CA CYS A 32 31.25 27.76 -27.68
C CYS A 32 31.65 26.44 -27.00
N GLY A 33 32.94 26.19 -26.76
CA GLY A 33 33.43 25.03 -26.03
C GLY A 33 32.91 24.99 -24.58
N PHE A 34 32.96 26.14 -23.91
CA PHE A 34 32.44 26.26 -22.54
C PHE A 34 30.90 26.02 -22.46
N ILE A 35 30.14 26.64 -23.37
CA ILE A 35 28.68 26.46 -23.43
C ILE A 35 28.35 25.02 -23.80
N GLY A 36 29.04 24.45 -24.82
CA GLY A 36 28.85 23.05 -25.23
C GLY A 36 29.19 22.06 -24.12
N GLY A 37 30.28 22.28 -23.40
CA GLY A 37 30.65 21.46 -22.24
C GLY A 37 29.65 21.52 -21.12
N ARG A 38 29.06 22.71 -20.84
CA ARG A 38 27.97 22.86 -19.84
C ARG A 38 26.70 22.11 -20.26
N ILE A 39 26.30 22.25 -21.54
CA ILE A 39 25.12 21.54 -22.06
C ILE A 39 25.31 20.04 -22.00
N TYR A 40 26.52 19.55 -22.40
CA TYR A 40 26.86 18.15 -22.31
C TYR A 40 26.77 17.64 -20.86
N TYR A 41 27.39 18.38 -19.92
CA TYR A 41 27.35 18.03 -18.51
C TYR A 41 25.89 17.95 -17.99
N ASP A 42 25.07 18.98 -18.25
CA ASP A 42 23.69 19.04 -17.76
C ASP A 42 22.84 17.88 -18.29
N ARG A 43 23.13 17.39 -19.51
CA ARG A 43 22.33 16.36 -20.19
C ARG A 43 22.84 14.93 -19.96
N ARG A 44 24.14 14.74 -19.78
CA ARG A 44 24.76 13.41 -19.82
C ARG A 44 25.52 13.02 -18.56
N CYS A 45 26.04 13.98 -17.83
CA CYS A 45 26.84 13.66 -16.65
C CYS A 45 25.95 13.51 -15.41
N PRO A 46 26.22 12.49 -14.58
CA PRO A 46 25.58 12.33 -13.28
C PRO A 46 25.79 13.54 -12.37
N ASN A 47 24.72 14.11 -11.86
CA ASN A 47 24.77 15.30 -11.00
C ASN A 47 24.34 15.05 -9.55
N PHE A 48 24.09 13.82 -9.16
CA PHE A 48 23.69 13.45 -7.82
C PHE A 48 24.71 12.49 -7.20
N SER A 49 24.82 12.50 -5.88
CA SER A 49 25.78 11.67 -5.14
C SER A 49 25.18 10.37 -4.63
N ASP A 50 23.88 10.38 -4.35
CA ASP A 50 23.17 9.27 -3.72
C ASP A 50 21.72 9.17 -4.20
N LYS A 51 21.04 8.10 -3.75
CA LYS A 51 19.61 7.90 -3.98
C LYS A 51 18.80 8.78 -3.04
N ALA A 52 17.75 9.43 -3.57
CA ALA A 52 16.74 10.13 -2.78
C ALA A 52 15.34 9.92 -3.33
N GLU A 53 14.37 9.88 -2.44
CA GLU A 53 12.95 9.85 -2.76
C GLU A 53 12.33 11.22 -2.52
N ILE A 54 11.55 11.70 -3.48
CA ILE A 54 10.91 13.01 -3.49
C ILE A 54 9.41 12.82 -3.70
N TYR A 55 8.61 13.47 -2.85
CA TYR A 55 7.16 13.49 -2.95
C TYR A 55 6.69 14.87 -3.37
N VAL A 56 6.16 14.98 -4.57
CA VAL A 56 5.64 16.23 -5.12
C VAL A 56 4.14 16.26 -4.95
N TYR A 57 3.67 17.15 -4.09
CA TYR A 57 2.24 17.37 -3.84
C TYR A 57 1.64 18.37 -4.83
N PRO A 58 0.31 18.33 -5.08
CA PRO A 58 -0.35 19.21 -6.04
C PRO A 58 -0.21 20.71 -5.75
N ASN A 59 0.03 21.10 -4.50
CA ASN A 59 0.21 22.47 -4.05
C ASN A 59 1.67 22.94 -4.02
N MET A 60 2.62 22.06 -4.33
CA MET A 60 4.05 22.43 -4.39
C MET A 60 4.36 23.12 -5.71
N ASN A 61 5.23 24.10 -5.64
CA ASN A 61 5.86 24.71 -6.80
C ASN A 61 7.29 24.16 -6.99
N ILE A 62 7.92 24.48 -8.11
CA ILE A 62 9.25 23.95 -8.42
C ILE A 62 10.35 24.43 -7.46
N SER A 63 10.17 25.60 -6.85
CA SER A 63 11.14 26.12 -5.86
C SER A 63 11.11 25.26 -4.61
N ASP A 64 9.91 24.87 -4.14
CA ASP A 64 9.73 23.98 -2.99
C ASP A 64 10.40 22.61 -3.25
N VAL A 65 10.19 22.03 -4.45
CA VAL A 65 10.78 20.76 -4.84
C VAL A 65 12.31 20.86 -4.96
N MET A 66 12.80 21.98 -5.49
CA MET A 66 14.24 22.21 -5.61
C MET A 66 14.88 22.35 -4.22
N GLU A 67 14.22 23.02 -3.29
CA GLU A 67 14.68 23.15 -1.91
C GLU A 67 14.71 21.78 -1.23
N GLU A 68 13.66 20.96 -1.41
CA GLU A 68 13.65 19.59 -0.90
C GLU A 68 14.80 18.75 -1.45
N ILE A 69 15.06 18.79 -2.77
CA ILE A 69 16.16 18.06 -3.40
C ILE A 69 17.52 18.54 -2.85
N VAL A 70 17.68 19.85 -2.69
CA VAL A 70 18.92 20.46 -2.20
C VAL A 70 19.15 20.16 -0.72
N SER A 71 18.09 20.14 0.10
CA SER A 71 18.18 19.84 1.53
C SER A 71 18.66 18.40 1.82
N LYS A 72 18.51 17.50 0.87
CA LYS A 72 19.02 16.13 0.98
C LYS A 72 20.52 16.00 0.73
N ASP A 73 21.21 17.12 0.40
CA ASP A 73 22.65 17.22 0.15
C ASP A 73 23.21 16.25 -0.90
N ILE A 74 22.36 15.86 -1.86
CA ILE A 74 22.72 14.92 -2.93
C ILE A 74 23.16 15.59 -4.22
N VAL A 75 22.99 16.90 -4.35
CA VAL A 75 23.22 17.64 -5.60
C VAL A 75 24.68 18.11 -5.70
N LYS A 76 25.47 17.53 -6.64
CA LYS A 76 26.87 17.90 -6.87
C LYS A 76 27.02 19.33 -7.40
N LYS A 77 26.21 19.73 -8.39
CA LYS A 77 26.24 21.07 -9.03
C LYS A 77 24.83 21.67 -9.11
N ARG A 78 24.45 22.48 -8.12
CA ARG A 78 23.13 23.16 -8.06
C ARG A 78 22.83 23.99 -9.32
N GLY A 79 23.85 24.66 -9.88
CA GLY A 79 23.69 25.46 -11.10
C GLY A 79 23.33 24.61 -12.33
N SER A 80 23.75 23.34 -12.40
CA SER A 80 23.35 22.41 -13.45
C SER A 80 21.86 22.06 -13.34
N LEU A 81 21.39 21.75 -12.14
CA LEU A 81 19.98 21.45 -11.90
C LEU A 81 19.08 22.67 -12.24
N LYS A 82 19.44 23.87 -11.79
CA LYS A 82 18.69 25.11 -12.12
C LYS A 82 18.58 25.33 -13.63
N ARG A 83 19.68 25.16 -14.40
CA ARG A 83 19.65 25.30 -15.86
C ARG A 83 18.75 24.26 -16.54
N ALA A 84 18.81 23.02 -16.08
CA ALA A 84 17.97 21.94 -16.60
C ALA A 84 16.47 22.23 -16.34
N LEU A 85 16.11 22.68 -15.15
CA LEU A 85 14.74 23.06 -14.80
C LEU A 85 14.24 24.24 -15.65
N ARG A 86 15.10 25.25 -15.91
CA ARG A 86 14.77 26.36 -16.83
C ARG A 86 14.59 25.88 -18.26
N GLN A 87 15.46 25.00 -18.75
CA GLN A 87 15.38 24.47 -20.11
C GLN A 87 14.10 23.66 -20.34
N GLU A 88 13.62 22.95 -19.31
CA GLU A 88 12.34 22.22 -19.36
C GLU A 88 11.13 23.13 -19.02
N GLY A 89 11.34 24.43 -18.79
CA GLY A 89 10.26 25.40 -18.53
C GLY A 89 9.61 25.27 -17.15
N LEU A 90 10.23 24.53 -16.23
CA LEU A 90 9.75 24.42 -14.84
C LEU A 90 10.17 25.61 -13.98
N LEU A 91 11.26 26.28 -14.35
CA LEU A 91 11.82 27.44 -13.65
C LEU A 91 11.97 28.62 -14.62
N SER A 92 11.52 29.81 -14.25
CA SER A 92 11.70 31.04 -15.03
C SER A 92 12.98 31.80 -14.64
N GLY A 93 13.27 32.94 -15.30
CA GLY A 93 14.54 33.67 -15.18
C GLY A 93 14.95 34.06 -13.76
N GLU A 94 14.01 34.39 -12.87
CA GLU A 94 14.26 34.77 -11.46
C GLU A 94 14.03 33.64 -10.47
N ASP A 95 14.24 32.36 -10.89
CA ASP A 95 13.95 31.16 -10.10
C ASP A 95 12.45 31.06 -9.68
N LYS A 96 11.56 31.73 -10.43
CA LYS A 96 10.11 31.62 -10.24
C LYS A 96 9.55 30.36 -10.93
N PRO A 97 8.39 29.85 -10.50
CA PRO A 97 7.71 28.75 -11.21
C PRO A 97 7.49 29.10 -12.69
N GLY A 98 7.81 28.17 -13.58
CA GLY A 98 7.54 28.30 -15.01
C GLY A 98 6.09 27.98 -15.36
N GLU A 99 5.70 28.24 -16.62
CA GLU A 99 4.35 27.95 -17.13
C GLU A 99 4.02 26.45 -17.19
N ASN A 100 5.04 25.59 -17.33
CA ASN A 100 4.84 24.15 -17.36
C ASN A 100 4.56 23.62 -15.95
N ALA A 101 3.38 23.06 -15.79
CA ALA A 101 2.96 22.49 -14.52
C ALA A 101 3.87 21.34 -14.09
N LEU A 102 4.41 21.44 -12.91
CA LEU A 102 5.03 20.36 -12.18
C LEU A 102 4.02 19.23 -11.97
N LYS A 103 4.43 17.96 -12.23
CA LYS A 103 3.52 16.84 -12.07
C LYS A 103 3.63 16.29 -10.64
N PRO A 104 2.52 16.22 -9.89
CA PRO A 104 2.50 15.54 -8.60
C PRO A 104 2.90 14.08 -8.74
N GLY A 105 3.61 13.54 -7.75
CA GLY A 105 4.03 12.14 -7.79
C GLY A 105 5.13 11.80 -6.80
N HIS A 106 5.43 10.52 -6.70
CA HIS A 106 6.62 10.00 -6.04
C HIS A 106 7.71 9.75 -7.07
N TYR A 107 8.88 10.31 -6.83
CA TYR A 107 10.03 10.24 -7.73
C TYR A 107 11.27 9.75 -7.00
N THR A 108 12.03 8.88 -7.65
CA THR A 108 13.34 8.44 -7.15
C THR A 108 14.43 9.06 -8.00
N ILE A 109 15.29 9.85 -7.37
CA ILE A 109 16.54 10.34 -7.95
C ILE A 109 17.63 9.35 -7.58
N THR A 110 18.49 8.99 -8.55
CA THR A 110 19.62 8.08 -8.32
C THR A 110 20.94 8.77 -8.66
N SER A 111 22.06 8.22 -8.19
CA SER A 111 23.40 8.73 -8.45
C SER A 111 23.74 8.81 -9.96
N ASP A 112 23.09 8.02 -10.81
CA ASP A 112 23.31 7.98 -12.25
C ASP A 112 22.55 9.05 -13.02
N ASN A 113 21.62 9.75 -12.35
CA ASN A 113 20.77 10.72 -13.02
C ASN A 113 21.55 12.01 -13.36
N SER A 114 21.34 12.50 -14.60
CA SER A 114 21.75 13.84 -14.98
C SER A 114 20.69 14.86 -14.52
N SER A 115 21.07 16.13 -14.44
CA SER A 115 20.15 17.23 -14.13
C SER A 115 18.98 17.29 -15.11
N MET A 116 19.24 17.06 -16.40
CA MET A 116 18.23 17.06 -17.44
C MET A 116 17.23 15.91 -17.29
N TYR A 117 17.70 14.71 -16.91
CA TYR A 117 16.84 13.57 -16.64
C TYR A 117 15.85 13.90 -15.52
N VAL A 118 16.34 14.45 -14.39
CA VAL A 118 15.48 14.81 -13.26
C VAL A 118 14.49 15.92 -13.63
N ALA A 119 14.90 16.94 -14.37
CA ALA A 119 14.00 17.98 -14.84
C ALA A 119 12.86 17.43 -15.71
N ARG A 120 13.18 16.52 -16.65
CA ARG A 120 12.19 15.84 -17.50
C ARG A 120 11.29 14.90 -16.72
N MET A 121 11.83 14.16 -15.76
CA MET A 121 11.10 13.28 -14.86
C MET A 121 10.00 14.05 -14.13
N LEU A 122 10.32 15.20 -13.57
CA LEU A 122 9.37 16.08 -12.86
C LEU A 122 8.33 16.68 -13.79
N ARG A 123 8.75 17.14 -14.98
CA ARG A 123 7.86 17.73 -15.98
C ARG A 123 6.87 16.73 -16.58
N ASN A 124 7.35 15.54 -16.90
CA ASN A 124 6.56 14.52 -17.61
C ASN A 124 5.80 13.59 -16.66
N GLY A 125 6.07 13.66 -15.35
CA GLY A 125 5.42 12.80 -14.36
C GLY A 125 5.90 11.33 -14.44
N TRP A 126 7.20 11.10 -14.68
CA TRP A 126 7.77 9.76 -14.66
C TRP A 126 7.93 9.26 -13.22
N GLN A 127 6.79 8.96 -12.61
CA GLN A 127 6.73 8.52 -11.22
C GLN A 127 7.42 7.17 -11.02
N THR A 128 8.00 7.00 -9.85
CA THR A 128 8.46 5.69 -9.35
C THR A 128 7.31 5.01 -8.60
N PRO A 129 6.94 3.78 -8.92
CA PRO A 129 5.91 3.05 -8.18
C PRO A 129 6.30 2.86 -6.72
N VAL A 130 5.31 2.94 -5.83
CA VAL A 130 5.45 2.62 -4.41
C VAL A 130 4.85 1.24 -4.11
N LYS A 131 5.35 0.59 -3.06
CA LYS A 131 4.79 -0.67 -2.56
C LYS A 131 3.73 -0.37 -1.51
N MET A 132 2.45 -0.45 -1.87
CA MET A 132 1.35 -0.35 -0.93
C MET A 132 1.11 -1.71 -0.26
N VAL A 133 1.29 -1.77 1.05
CA VAL A 133 1.12 -2.99 1.84
C VAL A 133 -0.22 -2.98 2.56
N LEU A 134 -1.07 -3.96 2.24
CA LEU A 134 -2.30 -4.27 2.97
C LEU A 134 -2.09 -5.58 3.72
N SER A 135 -1.84 -5.53 5.02
CA SER A 135 -1.56 -6.70 5.85
C SER A 135 -2.09 -6.54 7.28
N GLY A 136 -2.09 -7.63 8.04
CA GLY A 136 -2.53 -7.66 9.43
C GLY A 136 -4.06 -7.63 9.59
N SER A 137 -4.52 -7.34 10.79
CA SER A 137 -5.96 -7.34 11.10
C SER A 137 -6.64 -6.10 10.55
N MET A 138 -7.66 -6.29 9.71
CA MET A 138 -8.50 -5.23 9.12
C MET A 138 -9.97 -5.51 9.44
N ARG A 139 -10.35 -5.23 10.70
CA ARG A 139 -11.69 -5.46 11.26
C ARG A 139 -12.68 -4.31 11.00
N HIS A 140 -12.18 -3.14 10.61
CA HIS A 140 -12.97 -1.94 10.33
C HIS A 140 -12.58 -1.33 8.99
N LYS A 141 -13.53 -0.74 8.27
CA LYS A 141 -13.27 0.02 7.04
C LYS A 141 -12.29 1.17 7.30
N SER A 142 -12.34 1.79 8.47
CA SER A 142 -11.41 2.85 8.89
C SER A 142 -9.95 2.37 9.00
N VAL A 143 -9.74 1.09 9.31
CA VAL A 143 -8.38 0.51 9.32
C VAL A 143 -7.84 0.38 7.90
N ILE A 144 -8.68 -0.07 6.94
CA ILE A 144 -8.32 -0.12 5.52
C ILE A 144 -8.01 1.28 5.01
N ALA A 145 -8.91 2.25 5.28
CA ALA A 145 -8.73 3.63 4.87
C ALA A 145 -7.42 4.23 5.39
N ARG A 146 -7.12 4.04 6.66
CA ARG A 146 -5.87 4.51 7.29
C ARG A 146 -4.62 3.85 6.71
N LYS A 147 -4.69 2.53 6.40
CA LYS A 147 -3.56 1.82 5.79
C LYS A 147 -3.25 2.35 4.38
N ILE A 148 -4.28 2.60 3.58
CA ILE A 148 -4.13 3.15 2.23
C ILE A 148 -3.63 4.60 2.30
N SER A 149 -4.30 5.48 3.07
CA SER A 149 -3.96 6.90 3.13
C SER A 149 -2.56 7.20 3.70
N ARG A 150 -2.00 6.31 4.53
CA ARG A 150 -0.61 6.46 5.02
C ARG A 150 0.45 6.16 3.97
N GLN A 151 0.08 5.52 2.88
CA GLN A 151 1.00 5.06 1.84
C GLN A 151 0.75 5.73 0.48
N MET A 152 -0.36 6.46 0.34
CA MET A 152 -0.83 7.08 -0.90
C MET A 152 -1.07 8.58 -0.67
N MET A 153 -1.19 9.36 -1.74
CA MET A 153 -1.49 10.78 -1.67
C MET A 153 -2.93 11.05 -1.17
N MET A 154 -3.84 10.13 -1.40
CA MET A 154 -5.24 10.29 -1.01
C MET A 154 -5.44 10.25 0.51
N ASP A 155 -6.39 11.01 1.02
CA ASP A 155 -6.74 11.02 2.43
C ASP A 155 -7.65 9.84 2.84
N SER A 156 -7.78 9.63 4.16
CA SER A 156 -8.58 8.55 4.70
C SER A 156 -10.09 8.73 4.50
N LEU A 157 -10.57 9.96 4.37
CA LEU A 157 -11.99 10.25 4.13
C LEU A 157 -12.39 9.86 2.72
N THR A 158 -11.57 10.16 1.73
CA THR A 158 -11.75 9.71 0.34
C THR A 158 -11.88 8.18 0.26
N VAL A 159 -11.00 7.45 0.92
CA VAL A 159 -11.07 5.98 0.97
C VAL A 159 -12.33 5.51 1.70
N MET A 160 -12.66 6.11 2.86
CA MET A 160 -13.86 5.75 3.62
C MET A 160 -15.15 5.97 2.84
N ASN A 161 -15.26 7.07 2.10
CA ASN A 161 -16.41 7.36 1.26
C ASN A 161 -16.55 6.30 0.15
N ALA A 162 -15.45 5.94 -0.52
CA ALA A 162 -15.46 4.88 -1.52
C ALA A 162 -15.90 3.51 -0.94
N LEU A 163 -15.45 3.16 0.27
CA LEU A 163 -15.85 1.91 0.93
C LEU A 163 -17.30 1.90 1.45
N ARG A 164 -17.98 3.04 1.42
CA ARG A 164 -19.41 3.19 1.76
C ARG A 164 -20.30 3.38 0.53
N ASP A 165 -19.71 3.72 -0.60
CA ASP A 165 -20.44 3.98 -1.84
C ASP A 165 -20.81 2.67 -2.54
N SER A 166 -22.05 2.21 -2.31
CA SER A 166 -22.57 0.99 -2.94
C SER A 166 -22.70 1.12 -4.46
N ALA A 167 -22.87 2.33 -5.01
CA ALA A 167 -22.91 2.53 -6.46
C ALA A 167 -21.54 2.34 -7.10
N LEU A 168 -20.46 2.81 -6.44
CA LEU A 168 -19.10 2.55 -6.85
C LEU A 168 -18.77 1.05 -6.72
N LEU A 169 -19.06 0.45 -5.56
CA LEU A 169 -18.70 -0.94 -5.25
C LEU A 169 -19.47 -1.96 -6.11
N SER A 170 -20.70 -1.63 -6.56
CA SER A 170 -21.48 -2.50 -7.46
C SER A 170 -20.77 -2.77 -8.77
N LYS A 171 -19.93 -1.85 -9.29
CA LYS A 171 -19.09 -2.05 -10.47
C LYS A 171 -18.12 -3.22 -10.32
N TYR A 172 -17.75 -3.54 -9.09
CA TYR A 172 -16.87 -4.64 -8.71
C TYR A 172 -17.63 -5.91 -8.27
N GLY A 173 -18.97 -5.84 -8.20
CA GLY A 173 -19.82 -6.93 -7.72
C GLY A 173 -19.95 -6.99 -6.19
N PHE A 174 -19.70 -5.88 -5.51
CA PHE A 174 -19.75 -5.76 -4.04
C PHE A 174 -20.67 -4.65 -3.58
N THR A 175 -20.96 -4.65 -2.29
CA THR A 175 -21.70 -3.59 -1.58
C THR A 175 -20.86 -3.08 -0.41
N SER A 176 -21.31 -1.99 0.22
CA SER A 176 -20.65 -1.52 1.44
C SER A 176 -20.66 -2.57 2.56
N GLU A 177 -21.66 -3.44 2.61
CA GLU A 177 -21.77 -4.48 3.64
C GLU A 177 -20.73 -5.59 3.47
N ASN A 178 -20.54 -6.06 2.23
CA ASN A 178 -19.67 -7.21 1.94
C ASN A 178 -18.28 -6.84 1.40
N VAL A 179 -17.93 -5.55 1.40
CA VAL A 179 -16.67 -5.03 0.80
C VAL A 179 -15.39 -5.64 1.40
N PHE A 180 -15.44 -6.15 2.62
CA PHE A 180 -14.29 -6.85 3.21
C PHE A 180 -13.85 -8.05 2.38
N ALA A 181 -14.77 -8.75 1.70
CA ALA A 181 -14.44 -9.86 0.82
C ALA A 181 -13.61 -9.46 -0.40
N LEU A 182 -13.75 -8.21 -0.87
CA LEU A 182 -12.97 -7.70 -2.00
C LEU A 182 -11.49 -7.56 -1.68
N PHE A 183 -11.15 -7.25 -0.43
CA PHE A 183 -9.77 -6.94 -0.05
C PHE A 183 -8.95 -8.22 0.14
N MET A 184 -7.86 -8.30 -0.62
CA MET A 184 -6.87 -9.38 -0.54
C MET A 184 -5.59 -8.83 0.07
N PRO A 185 -5.24 -9.21 1.32
CA PRO A 185 -3.99 -8.79 1.94
C PRO A 185 -2.77 -9.22 1.13
N ASP A 186 -2.00 -8.22 0.66
CA ASP A 186 -0.78 -8.42 -0.13
C ASP A 186 -0.01 -7.10 -0.25
N THR A 187 1.10 -7.12 -1.01
CA THR A 187 1.86 -5.94 -1.41
C THR A 187 1.56 -5.60 -2.87
N TYR A 188 1.06 -4.40 -3.12
CA TYR A 188 0.65 -3.92 -4.43
C TYR A 188 1.59 -2.84 -4.94
N GLN A 189 2.04 -2.95 -6.18
CA GLN A 189 2.72 -1.85 -6.86
C GLN A 189 1.69 -0.87 -7.40
N VAL A 190 1.80 0.40 -6.99
CA VAL A 190 0.90 1.50 -7.34
C VAL A 190 1.71 2.76 -7.54
N TYR A 191 1.17 3.73 -8.28
CA TYR A 191 1.71 5.08 -8.22
C TYR A 191 1.13 5.79 -7.00
N TRP A 192 1.94 6.58 -6.32
CA TRP A 192 1.53 7.28 -5.10
C TRP A 192 0.31 8.18 -5.30
N THR A 193 0.09 8.68 -6.52
CA THR A 193 -1.05 9.52 -6.92
C THR A 193 -2.25 8.73 -7.48
N ASP A 194 -2.17 7.40 -7.53
CA ASP A 194 -3.27 6.58 -8.04
C ASP A 194 -4.57 6.86 -7.28
N SER A 195 -5.69 6.87 -8.02
CA SER A 195 -7.02 7.06 -7.45
C SER A 195 -7.49 5.79 -6.70
N ILE A 196 -8.52 5.94 -5.89
CA ILE A 196 -9.15 4.81 -5.19
C ILE A 196 -9.68 3.76 -6.17
N ASN A 197 -10.10 4.15 -7.37
CA ASN A 197 -10.55 3.20 -8.40
C ASN A 197 -9.43 2.26 -8.82
N VAL A 198 -8.20 2.77 -9.04
CA VAL A 198 -7.04 1.93 -9.36
C VAL A 198 -6.74 0.94 -8.24
N ILE A 199 -6.90 1.36 -6.98
CA ILE A 199 -6.73 0.47 -5.83
C ILE A 199 -7.81 -0.63 -5.83
N LEU A 200 -9.08 -0.27 -6.06
CA LEU A 200 -10.19 -1.22 -6.15
C LEU A 200 -10.02 -2.18 -7.33
N ASP A 201 -9.55 -1.70 -8.49
CA ASP A 201 -9.23 -2.54 -9.65
C ASP A 201 -8.18 -3.60 -9.30
N LYS A 202 -7.12 -3.21 -8.58
CA LYS A 202 -6.08 -4.14 -8.14
C LYS A 202 -6.61 -5.15 -7.11
N GLN A 203 -7.47 -4.72 -6.19
CA GLN A 203 -8.13 -5.62 -5.25
C GLN A 203 -9.03 -6.62 -5.97
N LYS A 204 -9.81 -6.14 -6.95
CA LYS A 204 -10.68 -7.01 -7.76
C LYS A 204 -9.87 -8.02 -8.58
N ALA A 205 -8.80 -7.58 -9.20
CA ALA A 205 -7.91 -8.49 -9.94
C ALA A 205 -7.30 -9.57 -9.03
N ALA A 206 -6.87 -9.18 -7.82
CA ALA A 206 -6.35 -10.13 -6.82
C ALA A 206 -7.44 -11.10 -6.32
N TYR A 207 -8.64 -10.61 -6.07
CA TYR A 207 -9.81 -11.43 -5.71
C TYR A 207 -10.14 -12.43 -6.83
N ASP A 208 -10.24 -11.97 -8.08
CA ASP A 208 -10.53 -12.84 -9.22
C ASP A 208 -9.43 -13.89 -9.45
N SER A 209 -8.18 -13.50 -9.29
CA SER A 209 -7.03 -14.42 -9.39
C SER A 209 -7.06 -15.53 -8.32
N PHE A 210 -7.57 -15.23 -7.12
CA PHE A 210 -7.76 -16.24 -6.09
C PHE A 210 -8.84 -17.28 -6.48
N TRP A 211 -9.91 -16.84 -7.16
CA TRP A 211 -11.04 -17.67 -7.52
C TRP A 211 -10.81 -18.46 -8.82
N THR A 212 -9.79 -19.32 -8.82
CA THR A 212 -9.53 -20.27 -9.89
C THR A 212 -10.69 -21.26 -10.03
N GLU A 213 -10.75 -21.99 -11.14
CA GLU A 213 -11.77 -23.06 -11.32
C GLU A 213 -11.68 -24.12 -10.20
N ASP A 214 -10.47 -24.46 -9.75
CA ASP A 214 -10.25 -25.38 -8.64
C ASP A 214 -10.83 -24.85 -7.33
N ASN A 215 -10.55 -23.61 -6.98
CA ASN A 215 -11.09 -22.99 -5.77
C ASN A 215 -12.63 -22.88 -5.81
N VAL A 216 -13.20 -22.61 -6.99
CA VAL A 216 -14.67 -22.63 -7.17
C VAL A 216 -15.24 -24.05 -6.99
N LYS A 217 -14.56 -25.09 -7.51
CA LYS A 217 -14.96 -26.49 -7.29
C LYS A 217 -14.90 -26.87 -5.82
N LYS A 218 -13.83 -26.50 -5.11
CA LYS A 218 -13.69 -26.74 -3.66
C LYS A 218 -14.77 -26.04 -2.85
N ALA A 219 -15.10 -24.79 -3.15
CA ALA A 219 -16.19 -24.06 -2.50
C ALA A 219 -17.54 -24.81 -2.67
N LYS A 220 -17.86 -25.23 -3.89
CA LYS A 220 -19.07 -26.03 -4.18
C LYS A 220 -19.08 -27.37 -3.44
N ALA A 221 -17.94 -28.02 -3.31
CA ALA A 221 -17.83 -29.28 -2.56
C ALA A 221 -18.12 -29.10 -1.06
N GLN A 222 -17.88 -27.90 -0.51
CA GLN A 222 -18.28 -27.51 0.86
C GLN A 222 -19.72 -26.99 0.93
N GLY A 223 -20.45 -26.92 -0.18
CA GLY A 223 -21.80 -26.34 -0.25
C GLY A 223 -21.82 -24.80 -0.13
N LEU A 224 -20.73 -24.12 -0.43
CA LEU A 224 -20.58 -22.69 -0.23
C LEU A 224 -20.43 -21.92 -1.56
N THR A 225 -20.98 -20.72 -1.59
CA THR A 225 -20.68 -19.69 -2.59
C THR A 225 -19.34 -19.02 -2.28
N LYS A 226 -18.79 -18.24 -3.23
CA LYS A 226 -17.58 -17.42 -3.03
C LYS A 226 -17.71 -16.46 -1.83
N MET A 227 -18.89 -15.86 -1.66
CA MET A 227 -19.13 -14.92 -0.58
C MET A 227 -19.22 -15.64 0.77
N GLU A 228 -19.86 -16.79 0.83
CA GLU A 228 -19.95 -17.61 2.05
C GLU A 228 -18.58 -18.13 2.47
N VAL A 229 -17.71 -18.52 1.53
CA VAL A 229 -16.32 -18.83 1.85
C VAL A 229 -15.61 -17.62 2.47
N SER A 230 -15.75 -16.44 1.88
CA SER A 230 -15.14 -15.22 2.43
C SER A 230 -15.70 -14.88 3.82
N THR A 231 -17.01 -15.11 4.02
CA THR A 231 -17.70 -14.87 5.29
C THR A 231 -17.17 -15.83 6.37
N LEU A 232 -17.15 -17.14 6.10
CA LEU A 232 -16.62 -18.12 7.05
C LEU A 232 -15.14 -17.89 7.33
N ALA A 233 -14.34 -17.61 6.29
CA ALA A 233 -12.93 -17.29 6.44
C ALA A 233 -12.68 -16.06 7.33
N SER A 234 -13.57 -15.05 7.29
CA SER A 234 -13.46 -13.89 8.17
C SER A 234 -13.68 -14.26 9.65
N ILE A 235 -14.54 -15.23 9.93
CA ILE A 235 -14.76 -15.76 11.27
C ILE A 235 -13.50 -16.53 11.72
N VAL A 236 -13.03 -17.49 10.91
CA VAL A 236 -11.79 -18.26 11.16
C VAL A 236 -10.60 -17.35 11.45
N ARG A 237 -10.42 -16.31 10.63
CA ARG A 237 -9.37 -15.29 10.81
C ARG A 237 -9.45 -14.56 12.15
N CYS A 238 -10.63 -14.36 12.67
CA CYS A 238 -10.85 -13.66 13.94
C CYS A 238 -10.79 -14.58 15.17
N GLU A 239 -10.87 -15.90 15.01
CA GLU A 239 -10.77 -16.87 16.11
C GLU A 239 -9.33 -17.05 16.59
N SER A 240 -8.38 -17.14 15.67
CA SER A 240 -6.99 -17.44 16.03
C SER A 240 -6.02 -16.55 15.27
N ASN A 241 -4.86 -16.28 15.87
CA ASN A 241 -3.69 -15.74 15.19
C ASN A 241 -2.74 -16.84 14.71
N HIS A 242 -3.02 -18.12 15.07
CA HIS A 242 -2.19 -19.27 14.71
C HIS A 242 -2.68 -19.87 13.39
N ILE A 243 -2.11 -19.40 12.28
CA ILE A 243 -2.52 -19.79 10.91
C ILE A 243 -2.57 -21.32 10.70
N PRO A 244 -1.64 -22.15 11.24
CA PRO A 244 -1.71 -23.61 11.08
C PRO A 244 -3.00 -24.26 11.60
N GLU A 245 -3.77 -23.62 12.50
CA GLU A 245 -5.05 -24.13 13.00
C GLU A 245 -6.26 -23.74 12.16
N TYR A 246 -6.11 -22.82 11.20
CA TYR A 246 -7.24 -22.36 10.38
C TYR A 246 -7.99 -23.52 9.70
N PRO A 247 -7.35 -24.54 9.11
CA PRO A 247 -8.06 -25.65 8.51
C PRO A 247 -8.88 -26.49 9.52
N LEU A 248 -8.40 -26.63 10.75
CA LEU A 248 -9.11 -27.32 11.83
C LEU A 248 -10.32 -26.50 12.31
N ILE A 249 -10.14 -25.21 12.54
CA ILE A 249 -11.24 -24.30 12.94
C ILE A 249 -12.29 -24.23 11.81
N ALA A 250 -11.87 -24.14 10.55
CA ALA A 250 -12.78 -24.17 9.41
C ALA A 250 -13.57 -25.48 9.36
N GLY A 251 -12.91 -26.63 9.62
CA GLY A 251 -13.53 -27.95 9.69
C GLY A 251 -14.63 -28.01 10.75
N VAL A 252 -14.39 -27.48 11.96
CA VAL A 252 -15.42 -27.43 13.00
C VAL A 252 -16.64 -26.61 12.56
N TYR A 253 -16.43 -25.45 11.98
CA TYR A 253 -17.54 -24.61 11.54
C TYR A 253 -18.30 -25.21 10.36
N LEU A 254 -17.64 -25.83 9.40
CA LEU A 254 -18.28 -26.55 8.30
C LEU A 254 -19.10 -27.73 8.81
N ASN A 255 -18.57 -28.52 9.75
CA ASN A 255 -19.29 -29.63 10.36
C ASN A 255 -20.57 -29.13 11.07
N ARG A 256 -20.50 -27.99 11.78
CA ARG A 256 -21.67 -27.37 12.39
C ARG A 256 -22.68 -26.90 11.35
N LEU A 257 -22.24 -26.24 10.28
CA LEU A 257 -23.13 -25.81 9.19
C LEU A 257 -23.87 -27.00 8.57
N HIS A 258 -23.16 -28.08 8.25
CA HIS A 258 -23.75 -29.28 7.66
C HIS A 258 -24.75 -29.98 8.58
N GLN A 259 -24.62 -29.81 9.92
CA GLN A 259 -25.56 -30.35 10.91
C GLN A 259 -26.66 -29.34 11.31
N GLY A 260 -26.74 -28.19 10.68
CA GLY A 260 -27.71 -27.14 11.04
C GLY A 260 -27.46 -26.52 12.43
N MET A 261 -26.28 -26.72 13.02
CA MET A 261 -25.91 -26.17 14.30
C MET A 261 -25.56 -24.69 14.17
N LYS A 262 -25.86 -23.91 15.21
CA LYS A 262 -25.40 -22.52 15.31
C LYS A 262 -23.86 -22.49 15.42
N LEU A 263 -23.21 -21.55 14.75
CA LEU A 263 -21.75 -21.43 14.80
C LEU A 263 -21.23 -21.03 16.18
N GLN A 264 -21.96 -20.19 16.91
CA GLN A 264 -21.59 -19.70 18.25
C GLN A 264 -20.15 -19.16 18.30
N ALA A 265 -19.81 -18.37 17.31
CA ALA A 265 -18.50 -17.78 17.14
C ALA A 265 -18.43 -16.42 17.87
N ASP A 266 -17.57 -16.34 18.88
CA ASP A 266 -17.34 -15.12 19.67
C ASP A 266 -16.98 -13.90 18.81
N PRO A 267 -16.16 -14.02 17.73
CA PRO A 267 -15.87 -12.89 16.85
C PRO A 267 -17.09 -12.24 16.21
N THR A 268 -18.17 -12.99 15.99
CA THR A 268 -19.41 -12.42 15.44
C THR A 268 -20.12 -11.53 16.44
N ILE A 269 -20.03 -11.85 17.73
CA ILE A 269 -20.49 -10.97 18.81
C ILE A 269 -19.59 -9.75 18.92
N ALA A 270 -18.27 -9.93 18.88
CA ALA A 270 -17.33 -8.81 18.89
C ALA A 270 -17.62 -7.83 17.74
N TYR A 271 -17.94 -8.32 16.55
CA TYR A 271 -18.37 -7.52 15.40
C TYR A 271 -19.66 -6.72 15.66
N CYS A 272 -20.68 -7.34 16.28
CA CYS A 272 -21.91 -6.64 16.66
C CYS A 272 -21.69 -5.44 17.59
N TYR A 273 -20.60 -5.46 18.36
CA TYR A 273 -20.15 -4.38 19.23
C TYR A 273 -18.91 -3.65 18.68
N GLU A 274 -18.72 -3.66 17.38
CA GLU A 274 -17.59 -2.97 16.71
C GLU A 274 -16.22 -3.30 17.30
N PHE A 275 -16.02 -4.54 17.78
CA PHE A 275 -14.80 -5.03 18.45
C PHE A 275 -14.32 -4.18 19.64
N THR A 276 -15.25 -3.48 20.31
CA THR A 276 -14.93 -2.64 21.47
C THR A 276 -14.95 -3.40 22.80
N LEU A 277 -15.47 -4.63 22.83
CA LEU A 277 -15.57 -5.43 24.04
C LEU A 277 -14.22 -6.02 24.44
N ASN A 278 -13.79 -5.75 25.66
CA ASN A 278 -12.61 -6.43 26.25
C ASN A 278 -12.89 -7.90 26.57
N ARG A 279 -14.17 -8.25 26.86
CA ARG A 279 -14.61 -9.61 27.19
C ARG A 279 -16.06 -9.80 26.78
N ILE A 280 -16.38 -10.91 26.13
CA ILE A 280 -17.75 -11.30 25.83
C ILE A 280 -18.38 -11.93 27.07
N LEU A 281 -19.54 -11.42 27.46
CA LEU A 281 -20.33 -11.89 28.61
C LEU A 281 -21.66 -12.46 28.12
N ARG A 282 -22.32 -13.30 28.92
CA ARG A 282 -23.62 -13.91 28.57
C ARG A 282 -24.68 -12.89 28.10
N LYS A 283 -24.70 -11.67 28.65
CA LYS A 283 -25.60 -10.61 28.22
C LYS A 283 -25.41 -10.18 26.77
N HIS A 284 -24.15 -10.22 26.27
CA HIS A 284 -23.81 -9.82 24.91
C HIS A 284 -24.29 -10.85 23.86
N LEU A 285 -24.42 -12.14 24.26
CA LEU A 285 -24.89 -13.21 23.37
C LEU A 285 -26.40 -13.05 22.99
N LYS A 286 -27.13 -12.14 23.65
CA LYS A 286 -28.53 -11.83 23.39
C LYS A 286 -28.74 -10.63 22.46
N TYR A 287 -27.65 -10.05 21.93
CA TYR A 287 -27.72 -8.92 21.00
C TYR A 287 -28.41 -9.36 19.71
N ASP A 288 -29.53 -8.73 19.38
CA ASP A 288 -30.32 -9.08 18.20
C ASP A 288 -29.67 -8.47 16.95
N SER A 289 -29.04 -9.32 16.15
CA SER A 289 -28.36 -8.95 14.90
C SER A 289 -28.27 -10.19 14.02
N PRO A 290 -28.46 -10.07 12.69
CA PRO A 290 -28.24 -11.18 11.75
C PRO A 290 -26.79 -11.70 11.76
N TYR A 291 -25.86 -10.94 12.32
CA TYR A 291 -24.47 -11.37 12.55
C TYR A 291 -24.29 -12.22 13.81
N ASN A 292 -25.29 -12.28 14.71
CA ASN A 292 -25.15 -13.02 15.95
C ASN A 292 -25.34 -14.53 15.74
N THR A 293 -24.27 -15.26 15.59
CA THR A 293 -24.25 -16.71 15.36
C THR A 293 -24.61 -17.54 16.63
N TYR A 294 -24.85 -16.92 17.78
CA TYR A 294 -25.46 -17.55 18.95
C TYR A 294 -26.99 -17.58 18.84
N MET A 295 -27.59 -16.60 18.17
CA MET A 295 -29.05 -16.52 18.01
C MET A 295 -29.53 -17.15 16.71
N TYR A 296 -28.80 -16.93 15.62
CA TYR A 296 -29.19 -17.36 14.29
C TYR A 296 -28.27 -18.50 13.80
N ALA A 297 -28.88 -19.51 13.14
CA ALA A 297 -28.17 -20.59 12.50
C ALA A 297 -27.65 -20.17 11.13
N GLY A 298 -26.61 -20.82 10.64
CA GLY A 298 -25.97 -20.50 9.36
C GLY A 298 -24.89 -19.45 9.48
N LEU A 299 -24.45 -18.95 8.33
CA LEU A 299 -23.47 -17.88 8.22
C LEU A 299 -24.12 -16.50 8.38
N PRO A 300 -23.39 -15.51 8.92
CA PRO A 300 -23.84 -14.12 8.88
C PRO A 300 -23.90 -13.59 7.44
N PRO A 301 -24.62 -12.46 7.20
CA PRO A 301 -24.89 -11.95 5.84
C PRO A 301 -23.62 -11.62 5.04
N ALA A 302 -22.53 -11.21 5.72
CA ALA A 302 -21.30 -10.79 5.08
C ALA A 302 -20.09 -10.98 6.01
N PRO A 303 -18.84 -10.86 5.47
CA PRO A 303 -17.63 -10.99 6.27
C PRO A 303 -17.53 -9.94 7.39
N ILE A 304 -17.10 -10.35 8.58
CA ILE A 304 -16.91 -9.50 9.76
C ILE A 304 -15.54 -8.78 9.79
N CYS A 305 -14.64 -9.15 8.91
CA CYS A 305 -13.32 -8.52 8.71
C CYS A 305 -12.79 -8.93 7.33
N VAL A 306 -11.66 -8.37 6.90
CA VAL A 306 -10.93 -8.85 5.71
C VAL A 306 -10.42 -10.27 6.00
N PRO A 307 -10.85 -11.30 5.25
CA PRO A 307 -10.56 -12.70 5.58
C PRO A 307 -9.08 -13.09 5.41
N GLY A 308 -8.45 -12.63 4.33
CA GLY A 308 -7.10 -13.06 3.94
C GLY A 308 -7.07 -14.42 3.21
N LYS A 309 -6.02 -14.61 2.40
CA LYS A 309 -5.86 -15.83 1.59
C LYS A 309 -5.79 -17.09 2.45
N ASP A 310 -4.98 -17.07 3.51
CA ASP A 310 -4.76 -18.24 4.38
C ASP A 310 -6.06 -18.78 4.96
N ALA A 311 -6.93 -17.91 5.43
CA ALA A 311 -8.22 -18.31 6.00
C ALA A 311 -9.20 -18.78 4.93
N MET A 312 -9.19 -18.17 3.74
CA MET A 312 -10.00 -18.62 2.61
C MET A 312 -9.54 -20.01 2.11
N GLU A 313 -8.23 -20.24 1.99
CA GLU A 313 -7.65 -21.53 1.65
C GLU A 313 -7.99 -22.61 2.69
N ALA A 314 -8.00 -22.25 3.97
CA ALA A 314 -8.39 -23.13 5.05
C ALA A 314 -9.86 -23.58 4.96
N VAL A 315 -10.76 -22.67 4.59
CA VAL A 315 -12.18 -23.02 4.34
C VAL A 315 -12.36 -23.91 3.11
N LEU A 316 -11.53 -23.69 2.08
CA LEU A 316 -11.56 -24.52 0.86
C LEU A 316 -10.93 -25.91 1.05
N ASN A 317 -10.02 -26.05 2.04
CA ASN A 317 -9.30 -27.30 2.34
C ASN A 317 -9.38 -27.60 3.85
N PRO A 318 -10.58 -27.84 4.40
CA PRO A 318 -10.77 -28.03 5.83
C PRO A 318 -10.14 -29.33 6.31
N GLN A 319 -9.76 -29.34 7.59
CA GLN A 319 -9.24 -30.51 8.32
C GLN A 319 -10.03 -30.75 9.61
N GLY A 320 -9.73 -31.79 10.37
CA GLY A 320 -10.28 -32.01 11.70
C GLY A 320 -11.41 -33.02 11.79
N GLY A 321 -11.67 -33.79 10.71
CA GLY A 321 -12.59 -34.96 10.79
C GLY A 321 -14.01 -34.59 11.22
N LYS A 322 -14.45 -35.11 12.38
CA LYS A 322 -15.82 -34.93 12.91
C LYS A 322 -15.91 -33.92 14.07
N ASP A 323 -14.86 -33.11 14.28
CA ASP A 323 -14.85 -32.15 15.39
C ASP A 323 -15.96 -31.12 15.26
N LEU A 324 -16.64 -30.86 16.37
CA LEU A 324 -17.75 -29.92 16.49
C LEU A 324 -17.46 -28.80 17.49
N PHE A 325 -16.39 -28.95 18.29
CA PHE A 325 -16.05 -28.06 19.38
C PHE A 325 -14.56 -27.80 19.42
N PHE A 326 -14.16 -26.61 19.89
CA PHE A 326 -12.79 -26.31 20.27
C PHE A 326 -12.77 -25.36 21.47
N CYS A 327 -11.67 -25.33 22.20
CA CYS A 327 -11.39 -24.36 23.23
C CYS A 327 -9.89 -24.10 23.34
N ALA A 328 -9.50 -22.98 23.96
CA ALA A 328 -8.08 -22.66 24.12
C ALA A 328 -7.32 -23.77 24.85
N SER A 329 -6.07 -24.04 24.41
CA SER A 329 -5.19 -25.01 25.06
C SER A 329 -4.76 -24.54 26.45
N PRO A 330 -4.66 -25.46 27.43
CA PRO A 330 -4.12 -25.17 28.77
C PRO A 330 -2.64 -24.79 28.76
N ASP A 331 -1.92 -24.98 27.63
CA ASP A 331 -0.50 -24.67 27.48
C ASP A 331 -0.23 -23.17 27.26
N PHE A 332 -1.28 -22.35 27.02
CA PHE A 332 -1.20 -20.92 26.75
C PHE A 332 -0.27 -20.52 25.60
N ASN A 333 -0.11 -21.39 24.62
CA ASN A 333 0.72 -21.18 23.43
C ASN A 333 -0.06 -20.58 22.24
N GLY A 334 -1.34 -20.18 22.46
CA GLY A 334 -2.22 -19.63 21.42
C GLY A 334 -2.91 -20.67 20.54
N THR A 335 -2.80 -21.97 20.88
CA THR A 335 -3.47 -23.08 20.18
C THR A 335 -4.75 -23.50 20.86
N HIS A 336 -5.52 -24.40 20.20
CA HIS A 336 -6.79 -24.92 20.66
C HIS A 336 -6.76 -26.45 20.78
N LEU A 337 -7.63 -26.96 21.65
CA LEU A 337 -7.98 -28.40 21.72
C LEU A 337 -9.33 -28.60 21.03
N PHE A 338 -9.37 -29.56 20.10
CA PHE A 338 -10.53 -29.88 19.30
C PHE A 338 -11.24 -31.13 19.87
N ALA A 339 -12.56 -31.21 19.67
CA ALA A 339 -13.36 -32.33 20.15
C ALA A 339 -14.60 -32.58 19.28
N ALA A 340 -14.89 -33.86 19.02
CA ALA A 340 -16.10 -34.27 18.30
C ALA A 340 -17.34 -34.29 19.21
N THR A 341 -17.17 -34.51 20.52
CA THR A 341 -18.29 -34.63 21.46
C THR A 341 -18.29 -33.46 22.46
N TYR A 342 -19.47 -33.09 22.91
CA TYR A 342 -19.62 -32.07 23.97
C TYR A 342 -18.97 -32.53 25.29
N SER A 343 -19.01 -33.84 25.60
CA SER A 343 -18.36 -34.39 26.79
C SER A 343 -16.85 -34.12 26.80
N ASP A 344 -16.18 -34.39 25.67
CA ASP A 344 -14.73 -34.16 25.55
C ASP A 344 -14.38 -32.69 25.53
N HIS A 345 -15.21 -31.88 24.89
CA HIS A 345 -15.07 -30.42 24.97
C HIS A 345 -15.15 -29.91 26.42
N LEU A 346 -16.08 -30.42 27.24
CA LEU A 346 -16.16 -30.05 28.64
C LEU A 346 -14.92 -30.48 29.45
N LYS A 347 -14.31 -31.63 29.14
CA LYS A 347 -13.03 -32.05 29.78
C LYS A 347 -11.91 -31.05 29.40
N ASN A 348 -11.80 -30.71 28.11
CA ASN A 348 -10.81 -29.75 27.62
C ASN A 348 -11.01 -28.36 28.26
N ALA A 349 -12.25 -27.85 28.29
CA ALA A 349 -12.59 -26.58 28.90
C ALA A 349 -12.27 -26.52 30.41
N ARG A 350 -12.50 -27.62 31.15
CA ARG A 350 -12.14 -27.72 32.58
C ARG A 350 -10.63 -27.73 32.77
N ALA A 351 -9.88 -28.43 31.89
CA ALA A 351 -8.41 -28.42 31.95
C ALA A 351 -7.86 -27.01 31.73
N PHE A 352 -8.36 -26.30 30.72
CA PHE A 352 -7.99 -24.88 30.47
C PHE A 352 -8.32 -23.99 31.66
N GLN A 353 -9.54 -24.11 32.24
CA GLN A 353 -9.95 -23.27 33.37
C GLN A 353 -9.08 -23.52 34.61
N LYS A 354 -8.71 -24.78 34.88
CA LYS A 354 -7.80 -25.14 35.97
C LYS A 354 -6.40 -24.52 35.79
N ALA A 355 -5.85 -24.64 34.57
CA ALA A 355 -4.55 -24.07 34.22
C ALA A 355 -4.56 -22.54 34.32
N LEU A 356 -5.63 -21.88 33.82
CA LEU A 356 -5.80 -20.43 33.90
C LEU A 356 -5.84 -19.95 35.36
N THR A 357 -6.61 -20.64 36.21
CA THR A 357 -6.72 -20.30 37.65
C THR A 357 -5.37 -20.42 38.35
N ALA A 358 -4.60 -21.48 38.05
CA ALA A 358 -3.24 -21.66 38.60
C ALA A 358 -2.30 -20.54 38.16
N LYS A 359 -2.33 -20.20 36.84
CA LYS A 359 -1.48 -19.12 36.28
C LYS A 359 -1.79 -17.77 36.92
N LEU A 360 -3.08 -17.43 37.09
CA LEU A 360 -3.47 -16.15 37.71
C LEU A 360 -3.05 -16.06 39.19
N LYS A 361 -3.18 -17.17 39.95
CA LYS A 361 -2.68 -17.24 41.35
C LYS A 361 -1.17 -17.03 41.45
N ALA A 362 -0.40 -17.66 40.59
CA ALA A 362 1.05 -17.48 40.51
C ALA A 362 1.44 -16.04 40.22
N GLN A 363 0.79 -15.39 39.27
CA GLN A 363 1.03 -13.97 38.94
C GLN A 363 0.69 -13.03 40.10
N GLN A 364 -0.40 -13.29 40.84
CA GLN A 364 -0.76 -12.51 42.03
C GLN A 364 0.26 -12.65 43.19
N GLN A 365 0.85 -13.83 43.32
CA GLN A 365 1.89 -14.08 44.29
C GLN A 365 3.21 -13.32 43.98
N GLN A 366 3.59 -13.32 42.69
CA GLN A 366 4.77 -12.57 42.20
C GLN A 366 4.63 -11.04 42.35
N GLN A 367 3.42 -10.50 42.21
CA GLN A 367 3.16 -9.05 42.40
C GLN A 367 3.12 -8.60 43.86
N LYS A 368 3.09 -9.55 44.81
CA LYS A 368 3.08 -9.27 46.27
C LYS A 368 4.46 -9.39 46.92
N GLN A 369 5.45 -9.88 46.17
CA GLN A 369 6.87 -9.89 46.52
C GLN A 369 7.58 -8.68 45.92
#